data_db2705acfae612a8ce6f224ec89ca4cb
#
_entry.id   db2705acfae612a8ce6f224ec89ca4cb
#
_cell.length_a   1.000
_cell.length_b   1.000
_cell.length_c   1.000
_cell.angle_alpha   90.00
_cell.angle_beta   90.00
_cell.angle_gamma   90.00
#
_symmetry.space_group_name_H-M   'P 1'
#
loop_
_entity.id
_entity.type
_entity.pdbx_description
1 polymer ?
#
loop_
_entity_poly.entity_id
_entity_poly.type
_entity_poly.pdbx_seq_one_letter_code
_entity_poly.pdbx_strand_id
1 'polypeptide(L)'
;MTATTRVVNGVRIDDGRTVLGFDVIGDLHGHHEALQGLLAAMGYSCTDGVWGHPTRIAVFPGDLVDRGADQVGLVRTVMRMAAAGNALVSIGNHEYNAVAWATPFACPPGSGDPRPNRSHCRDRNDKNRDQHQAFLEQVGEDSDTHREFIDWFSSLPLWLELQLGEARLRVVHACWHEESLDVLREVMPHGHLTTEAVVATSVRCSPEYKALEIVLKGPEIDMGDIWYLDHGGTPRHKARLRWWDTTATTLDRLALIPGRARTPEGEPFPPLPATPVGEVPRYHGDVPVLVGHYWEKAPVNVYGPRVASTDYSLAKDGPAVAYRWDGEQTLTNDHYFVHWVGHPGRDDVADPGELGDDDAA
;
A
#
# COMPACT_ATOMS: atom_id res chain seq x y z
N MET A 1 -0.61 10.82 31.44
CA MET A 1 -1.82 10.14 30.92
C MET A 1 -1.35 8.92 30.16
N THR A 2 -1.73 7.74 30.59
CA THR A 2 -1.45 6.51 29.84
C THR A 2 -2.35 6.48 28.61
N ALA A 3 -1.78 6.66 27.42
CA ALA A 3 -2.52 6.48 26.17
C ALA A 3 -2.77 4.98 25.97
N THR A 4 -4.04 4.57 25.95
CA THR A 4 -4.41 3.20 25.61
C THR A 4 -4.51 3.11 24.09
N THR A 5 -3.67 2.30 23.48
CA THR A 5 -3.69 2.08 22.03
C THR A 5 -4.79 1.08 21.72
N ARG A 6 -5.66 1.41 20.77
CA ARG A 6 -6.65 0.48 20.23
C ARG A 6 -6.40 0.30 18.75
N VAL A 7 -6.28 -0.94 18.33
CA VAL A 7 -6.44 -1.29 16.93
C VAL A 7 -7.88 -1.75 16.75
N VAL A 8 -8.65 -1.00 15.96
CA VAL A 8 -10.06 -1.30 15.75
C VAL A 8 -10.21 -2.08 14.44
N ASN A 9 -9.94 -3.32 14.47
CA ASN A 9 -10.56 -4.43 13.76
C ASN A 9 -10.81 -5.54 14.79
N GLY A 10 -11.13 -5.13 16.03
CA GLY A 10 -11.41 -6.05 17.14
C GLY A 10 -10.18 -6.52 17.92
N VAL A 11 -8.95 -6.15 17.52
CA VAL A 11 -7.73 -6.52 18.25
C VAL A 11 -7.30 -5.36 19.15
N ARG A 12 -7.27 -5.60 20.45
CA ARG A 12 -6.76 -4.70 21.48
C ARG A 12 -5.29 -5.07 21.72
N ILE A 13 -4.39 -4.13 21.42
CA ILE A 13 -2.99 -4.25 21.83
C ILE A 13 -2.87 -3.52 23.17
N ASP A 14 -2.90 -4.26 24.25
CA ASP A 14 -2.64 -3.77 25.59
C ASP A 14 -1.49 -4.59 26.17
N ASP A 15 -0.27 -4.11 25.94
CA ASP A 15 0.96 -4.71 26.49
C ASP A 15 1.50 -3.93 27.70
N GLY A 16 0.72 -2.98 28.20
CA GLY A 16 1.07 -2.13 29.33
C GLY A 16 2.12 -1.06 29.01
N ARG A 17 2.55 -0.90 27.73
CA ARG A 17 3.48 0.16 27.31
C ARG A 17 2.76 1.51 27.22
N THR A 18 3.49 2.59 27.48
CA THR A 18 3.05 3.93 27.15
C THR A 18 3.37 4.17 25.67
N VAL A 19 2.35 4.22 24.83
CA VAL A 19 2.49 4.56 23.40
C VAL A 19 2.17 6.04 23.22
N LEU A 20 3.09 6.78 22.61
CA LEU A 20 2.98 8.22 22.33
C LEU A 20 2.65 8.52 20.88
N GLY A 21 2.73 7.53 19.98
CA GLY A 21 2.41 7.71 18.57
C GLY A 21 2.67 6.47 17.72
N PHE A 22 2.34 6.61 16.45
CA PHE A 22 2.55 5.60 15.43
C PHE A 22 3.51 6.12 14.35
N ASP A 23 4.35 5.24 13.81
CA ASP A 23 5.21 5.52 12.66
C ASP A 23 4.72 4.69 11.48
N VAL A 24 4.06 5.32 10.51
CA VAL A 24 3.53 4.64 9.32
C VAL A 24 4.61 4.60 8.25
N ILE A 25 5.11 3.41 7.95
CA ILE A 25 6.24 3.15 7.06
C ILE A 25 5.70 2.66 5.72
N GLY A 26 6.14 3.28 4.62
CA GLY A 26 5.65 3.01 3.27
C GLY A 26 6.10 1.68 2.67
N ASP A 27 5.81 1.51 1.38
CA ASP A 27 6.05 0.30 0.62
C ASP A 27 7.53 -0.07 0.59
N LEU A 28 7.85 -1.31 0.98
CA LEU A 28 9.25 -1.74 1.19
C LEU A 28 9.74 -2.72 0.14
N HIS A 29 8.86 -3.49 -0.47
CA HIS A 29 9.16 -4.37 -1.60
C HIS A 29 10.47 -5.16 -1.49
N GLY A 30 10.73 -5.84 -0.37
CA GLY A 30 11.94 -6.65 -0.20
C GLY A 30 13.23 -5.84 0.04
N HIS A 31 13.17 -4.54 0.28
CA HIS A 31 14.33 -3.69 0.59
C HIS A 31 14.61 -3.68 2.09
N HIS A 32 15.09 -4.79 2.62
CA HIS A 32 15.30 -5.01 4.05
C HIS A 32 16.31 -4.03 4.68
N GLU A 33 17.42 -3.73 4.00
CA GLU A 33 18.43 -2.77 4.46
C GLU A 33 17.83 -1.36 4.62
N ALA A 34 16.96 -0.94 3.68
CA ALA A 34 16.27 0.33 3.75
C ALA A 34 15.37 0.42 4.99
N LEU A 35 14.62 -0.66 5.30
CA LEU A 35 13.82 -0.72 6.53
C LEU A 35 14.68 -0.58 7.78
N GLN A 36 15.80 -1.31 7.86
CA GLN A 36 16.70 -1.25 9.03
C GLN A 36 17.30 0.14 9.22
N GLY A 37 17.72 0.77 8.12
CA GLY A 37 18.26 2.14 8.14
C GLY A 37 17.20 3.15 8.60
N LEU A 38 16.00 3.09 8.04
CA LEU A 38 14.90 3.97 8.43
C LEU A 38 14.51 3.78 9.90
N LEU A 39 14.35 2.53 10.37
CA LEU A 39 14.05 2.24 11.78
C LEU A 39 15.12 2.81 12.72
N ALA A 40 16.40 2.61 12.39
CA ALA A 40 17.50 3.16 13.19
C ALA A 40 17.47 4.69 13.23
N ALA A 41 17.27 5.36 12.08
CA ALA A 41 17.16 6.82 11.99
C ALA A 41 15.98 7.37 12.81
N MET A 42 14.90 6.59 12.92
CA MET A 42 13.69 6.95 13.69
C MET A 42 13.81 6.64 15.19
N GLY A 43 14.95 6.07 15.66
CA GLY A 43 15.20 5.78 17.07
C GLY A 43 14.73 4.41 17.54
N TYR A 44 14.38 3.50 16.61
CA TYR A 44 14.16 2.09 16.94
C TYR A 44 15.51 1.41 17.22
N SER A 45 15.47 0.40 18.07
CA SER A 45 16.65 -0.44 18.37
C SER A 45 16.30 -1.91 18.16
N CYS A 46 17.31 -2.69 17.74
CA CYS A 46 17.19 -4.12 17.56
C CYS A 46 17.76 -4.87 18.78
N THR A 47 16.91 -5.60 19.49
CA THR A 47 17.32 -6.45 20.62
C THR A 47 16.91 -7.89 20.30
N ASP A 48 17.86 -8.82 20.34
CA ASP A 48 17.67 -10.24 20.04
C ASP A 48 16.98 -10.49 18.67
N GLY A 49 17.28 -9.64 17.69
CA GLY A 49 16.72 -9.72 16.33
C GLY A 49 15.30 -9.17 16.20
N VAL A 50 14.80 -8.45 17.21
CA VAL A 50 13.49 -7.79 17.20
C VAL A 50 13.67 -6.28 17.30
N TRP A 51 13.19 -5.57 16.28
CA TRP A 51 13.14 -4.10 16.29
C TRP A 51 11.99 -3.58 17.15
N GLY A 52 12.27 -2.54 17.92
CA GLY A 52 11.26 -1.91 18.76
C GLY A 52 11.63 -0.48 19.15
N HIS A 53 10.63 0.29 19.54
CA HIS A 53 10.78 1.65 20.06
C HIS A 53 10.12 1.74 21.44
N PRO A 54 10.71 2.48 22.41
CA PRO A 54 10.19 2.51 23.78
C PRO A 54 8.76 3.08 23.90
N THR A 55 8.36 3.96 22.98
CA THR A 55 7.08 4.69 23.07
C THR A 55 6.32 4.76 21.74
N ARG A 56 6.74 4.04 20.70
CA ARG A 56 6.07 4.08 19.37
C ARG A 56 5.81 2.68 18.84
N ILE A 57 4.85 2.59 17.95
CA ILE A 57 4.54 1.37 17.21
C ILE A 57 4.70 1.66 15.73
N ALA A 58 5.46 0.82 15.02
CA ALA A 58 5.55 0.88 13.57
C ALA A 58 4.25 0.36 12.94
N VAL A 59 3.83 0.97 11.83
CA VAL A 59 2.63 0.56 11.09
C VAL A 59 2.98 0.42 9.62
N PHE A 60 2.68 -0.73 9.03
CA PHE A 60 2.97 -1.02 7.64
C PHE A 60 1.65 -1.13 6.85
N PRO A 61 1.40 -0.27 5.86
CA PRO A 61 0.20 -0.33 5.03
C PRO A 61 0.22 -1.45 3.98
N GLY A 62 1.28 -2.27 3.93
CA GLY A 62 1.46 -3.39 3.01
C GLY A 62 2.61 -3.18 2.02
N ASP A 63 2.62 -4.00 0.96
CA ASP A 63 3.66 -4.07 -0.08
C ASP A 63 5.07 -4.28 0.49
N LEU A 64 5.19 -5.32 1.32
CA LEU A 64 6.46 -5.78 1.88
C LEU A 64 7.27 -6.60 0.87
N VAL A 65 6.58 -7.26 -0.08
CA VAL A 65 7.18 -8.25 -0.99
C VAL A 65 7.24 -7.78 -2.44
N ASP A 66 7.89 -8.60 -3.26
CA ASP A 66 8.24 -8.39 -4.67
C ASP A 66 9.36 -7.36 -4.88
N ARG A 67 10.09 -7.47 -5.99
CA ARG A 67 11.13 -6.56 -6.51
C ARG A 67 12.48 -6.63 -5.82
N GLY A 68 12.57 -6.26 -4.53
CA GLY A 68 13.85 -6.09 -3.81
C GLY A 68 14.62 -7.37 -3.52
N ALA A 69 15.82 -7.20 -2.98
CA ALA A 69 16.81 -8.27 -2.89
C ALA A 69 16.66 -9.19 -1.68
N ASP A 70 15.93 -8.79 -0.61
CA ASP A 70 15.80 -9.59 0.61
C ASP A 70 14.34 -9.67 1.09
N GLN A 71 13.56 -10.50 0.42
CA GLN A 71 12.15 -10.74 0.73
C GLN A 71 12.01 -11.44 2.09
N VAL A 72 12.80 -12.49 2.30
CA VAL A 72 12.70 -13.33 3.50
C VAL A 72 13.14 -12.56 4.75
N GLY A 73 14.24 -11.83 4.68
CA GLY A 73 14.76 -11.03 5.79
C GLY A 73 13.77 -9.94 6.20
N LEU A 74 13.20 -9.23 5.22
CA LEU A 74 12.24 -8.17 5.47
C LEU A 74 10.97 -8.72 6.12
N VAL A 75 10.30 -9.71 5.49
CA VAL A 75 9.05 -10.28 6.02
C VAL A 75 9.25 -10.83 7.42
N ARG A 76 10.32 -11.59 7.68
CA ARG A 76 10.63 -12.13 9.03
C ARG A 76 10.88 -11.04 10.05
N THR A 77 11.52 -9.93 9.66
CA THR A 77 11.72 -8.78 10.55
C THR A 77 10.39 -8.17 10.95
N VAL A 78 9.50 -7.91 10.00
CA VAL A 78 8.17 -7.35 10.28
C VAL A 78 7.30 -8.33 11.08
N MET A 79 7.33 -9.64 10.76
CA MET A 79 6.64 -10.68 11.54
C MET A 79 7.09 -10.69 13.00
N ARG A 80 8.40 -10.61 13.27
CA ARG A 80 8.93 -10.56 14.65
C ARG A 80 8.51 -9.30 15.38
N MET A 81 8.55 -8.15 14.71
CA MET A 81 8.04 -6.89 15.27
C MET A 81 6.56 -6.99 15.61
N ALA A 82 5.74 -7.54 14.72
CA ALA A 82 4.31 -7.72 14.93
C ALA A 82 4.02 -8.70 16.09
N ALA A 83 4.71 -9.84 16.13
CA ALA A 83 4.58 -10.82 17.21
C ALA A 83 4.97 -10.26 18.58
N ALA A 84 5.93 -9.32 18.63
CA ALA A 84 6.34 -8.62 19.85
C ALA A 84 5.44 -7.41 20.19
N GLY A 85 4.40 -7.11 19.41
CA GLY A 85 3.56 -5.93 19.58
C GLY A 85 4.25 -4.60 19.23
N ASN A 86 5.38 -4.64 18.52
CA ASN A 86 6.14 -3.47 18.08
C ASN A 86 5.70 -2.94 16.71
N ALA A 87 4.88 -3.73 16.01
CA ALA A 87 4.35 -3.34 14.70
C ALA A 87 2.90 -3.77 14.51
N LEU A 88 2.20 -3.05 13.65
CA LEU A 88 0.90 -3.36 13.08
C LEU A 88 1.04 -3.39 11.57
N VAL A 89 0.34 -4.32 10.92
CA VAL A 89 0.48 -4.53 9.48
C VAL A 89 -0.89 -4.69 8.86
N SER A 90 -1.15 -3.97 7.78
CA SER A 90 -2.25 -4.26 6.87
C SER A 90 -1.71 -4.85 5.57
N ILE A 91 -2.57 -5.56 4.84
CA ILE A 91 -2.18 -6.20 3.60
C ILE A 91 -2.13 -5.18 2.46
N GLY A 92 -1.09 -5.25 1.62
CA GLY A 92 -1.01 -4.54 0.37
C GLY A 92 -1.46 -5.39 -0.82
N ASN A 93 -1.45 -4.81 -2.02
CA ASN A 93 -1.86 -5.57 -3.21
C ASN A 93 -0.85 -6.67 -3.58
N HIS A 94 0.41 -6.55 -3.17
CA HIS A 94 1.44 -7.57 -3.42
C HIS A 94 1.24 -8.80 -2.53
N GLU A 95 0.99 -8.63 -1.23
CA GLU A 95 0.64 -9.74 -0.33
C GLU A 95 -0.68 -10.40 -0.74
N TYR A 96 -1.72 -9.61 -1.08
CA TYR A 96 -2.96 -10.17 -1.59
C TYR A 96 -2.73 -11.00 -2.86
N ASN A 97 -1.91 -10.49 -3.77
CA ASN A 97 -1.54 -11.21 -4.99
C ASN A 97 -0.79 -12.51 -4.69
N ALA A 98 0.07 -12.56 -3.66
CA ALA A 98 0.75 -13.77 -3.21
C ALA A 98 -0.25 -14.80 -2.65
N VAL A 99 -1.19 -14.37 -1.81
CA VAL A 99 -2.27 -15.24 -1.30
C VAL A 99 -3.14 -15.77 -2.45
N ALA A 100 -3.57 -14.90 -3.37
CA ALA A 100 -4.37 -15.29 -4.53
C ALA A 100 -3.61 -16.20 -5.52
N TRP A 101 -2.28 -16.06 -5.61
CA TRP A 101 -1.40 -16.95 -6.37
C TRP A 101 -1.37 -18.36 -5.78
N ALA A 102 -1.33 -18.48 -4.46
CA ALA A 102 -1.31 -19.76 -3.75
C ALA A 102 -2.71 -20.40 -3.62
N THR A 103 -3.80 -19.60 -3.73
CA THR A 103 -5.17 -20.08 -3.50
C THR A 103 -5.78 -20.69 -4.79
N PRO A 104 -6.16 -21.98 -4.79
CA PRO A 104 -6.90 -22.58 -5.90
C PRO A 104 -8.22 -21.85 -6.15
N PHE A 105 -8.58 -21.68 -7.43
CA PHE A 105 -9.83 -21.04 -7.82
C PHE A 105 -10.89 -22.06 -8.20
N ALA A 106 -11.99 -22.07 -7.46
CA ALA A 106 -13.21 -22.75 -7.84
C ALA A 106 -14.25 -21.69 -8.21
N CYS A 107 -14.49 -21.50 -9.51
CA CYS A 107 -15.44 -20.50 -10.01
C CYS A 107 -16.83 -20.74 -9.45
N PRO A 108 -17.44 -19.80 -8.70
CA PRO A 108 -18.79 -19.95 -8.19
C PRO A 108 -19.80 -20.06 -9.36
N PRO A 109 -20.74 -21.02 -9.34
CA PRO A 109 -21.75 -21.16 -10.37
C PRO A 109 -22.56 -19.86 -10.56
N GLY A 110 -22.71 -19.44 -11.81
CA GLY A 110 -23.47 -18.23 -12.15
C GLY A 110 -22.80 -16.90 -11.82
N SER A 111 -21.51 -16.91 -11.41
CA SER A 111 -20.78 -15.68 -11.05
C SER A 111 -20.55 -14.72 -12.23
N GLY A 112 -20.62 -15.21 -13.48
CA GLY A 112 -20.33 -14.40 -14.66
C GLY A 112 -18.84 -14.05 -14.83
N ASP A 113 -17.94 -14.74 -14.12
CA ASP A 113 -16.50 -14.50 -14.25
C ASP A 113 -16.03 -14.76 -15.70
N PRO A 114 -15.36 -13.80 -16.36
CA PRO A 114 -14.92 -13.98 -17.75
C PRO A 114 -13.79 -15.02 -17.90
N ARG A 115 -13.20 -15.50 -16.78
CA ARG A 115 -12.12 -16.49 -16.76
C ARG A 115 -12.41 -17.61 -15.77
N PRO A 116 -13.52 -18.35 -15.93
CA PRO A 116 -13.99 -19.33 -14.94
C PRO A 116 -13.06 -20.54 -14.78
N ASN A 117 -12.20 -20.82 -15.79
CA ASN A 117 -11.36 -22.01 -15.86
C ASN A 117 -9.92 -21.80 -15.39
N ARG A 118 -9.59 -20.62 -14.78
CA ARG A 118 -8.25 -20.45 -14.22
C ARG A 118 -8.02 -21.37 -13.02
N SER A 119 -6.79 -21.81 -12.82
CA SER A 119 -6.45 -22.76 -11.77
C SER A 119 -6.39 -22.13 -10.37
N HIS A 120 -6.03 -20.84 -10.29
CA HIS A 120 -5.83 -20.13 -9.03
C HIS A 120 -6.54 -18.78 -9.07
N CYS A 121 -6.75 -18.18 -7.93
CA CYS A 121 -7.41 -16.89 -7.77
C CYS A 121 -6.68 -15.76 -8.52
N ARG A 122 -5.35 -15.80 -8.58
CA ARG A 122 -4.53 -15.01 -9.51
C ARG A 122 -4.10 -15.89 -10.68
N ASP A 123 -4.25 -15.39 -11.92
CA ASP A 123 -3.77 -16.11 -13.11
C ASP A 123 -2.26 -16.35 -13.03
N ARG A 124 -1.84 -17.60 -13.17
CA ARG A 124 -0.43 -18.01 -13.20
C ARG A 124 0.14 -17.90 -14.62
N ASN A 125 -0.02 -16.72 -15.27
CA ASN A 125 0.59 -16.38 -16.55
C ASN A 125 1.97 -15.75 -16.38
N ASP A 126 2.74 -15.66 -17.48
CA ASP A 126 4.12 -15.16 -17.45
C ASP A 126 4.20 -13.75 -16.84
N LYS A 127 3.33 -12.83 -17.24
CA LYS A 127 3.29 -11.47 -16.68
C LYS A 127 3.15 -11.44 -15.16
N ASN A 128 2.24 -12.24 -14.60
CA ASN A 128 2.02 -12.29 -13.16
C ASN A 128 3.15 -13.02 -12.44
N ARG A 129 3.75 -14.02 -13.09
CA ARG A 129 4.94 -14.72 -12.59
C ARG A 129 6.13 -13.78 -12.53
N ASP A 130 6.40 -13.02 -13.58
CA ASP A 130 7.49 -12.04 -13.63
C ASP A 130 7.36 -10.99 -12.51
N GLN A 131 6.15 -10.50 -12.27
CA GLN A 131 5.88 -9.55 -11.19
C GLN A 131 6.12 -10.13 -9.80
N HIS A 132 6.00 -11.44 -9.62
CA HIS A 132 6.10 -12.14 -8.34
C HIS A 132 7.38 -12.99 -8.23
N GLN A 133 8.23 -12.94 -9.24
CA GLN A 133 9.40 -13.82 -9.38
C GLN A 133 10.37 -13.66 -8.22
N ALA A 134 10.71 -12.42 -7.84
CA ALA A 134 11.68 -12.16 -6.77
C ALA A 134 11.24 -12.77 -5.43
N PHE A 135 9.96 -12.75 -5.12
CA PHE A 135 9.41 -13.41 -3.94
C PHE A 135 9.47 -14.93 -4.06
N LEU A 136 8.92 -15.48 -5.15
CA LEU A 136 8.85 -16.94 -5.37
C LEU A 136 10.24 -17.59 -5.36
N GLU A 137 11.26 -16.97 -5.96
CA GLU A 137 12.63 -17.50 -6.00
C GLU A 137 13.27 -17.52 -4.60
N GLN A 138 13.03 -16.49 -3.78
CA GLN A 138 13.67 -16.42 -2.46
C GLN A 138 12.98 -17.29 -1.41
N VAL A 139 11.65 -17.39 -1.45
CA VAL A 139 10.93 -18.27 -0.51
C VAL A 139 10.94 -19.73 -0.95
N GLY A 140 11.14 -20.00 -2.24
CA GLY A 140 10.95 -21.31 -2.87
C GLY A 140 9.46 -21.65 -3.00
N GLU A 141 8.90 -21.55 -4.20
CA GLU A 141 7.47 -21.83 -4.45
C GLU A 141 7.08 -23.19 -3.83
N ASP A 142 5.97 -23.25 -3.10
CA ASP A 142 5.46 -24.40 -2.37
C ASP A 142 6.36 -24.95 -1.23
N SER A 143 7.39 -24.22 -0.80
CA SER A 143 8.20 -24.54 0.37
C SER A 143 7.46 -24.30 1.70
N ASP A 144 8.05 -24.71 2.81
CA ASP A 144 7.53 -24.39 4.14
C ASP A 144 7.56 -22.88 4.42
N THR A 145 8.62 -22.19 3.97
CA THR A 145 8.71 -20.72 4.10
C THR A 145 7.63 -20.01 3.27
N HIS A 146 7.34 -20.50 2.06
CA HIS A 146 6.26 -19.95 1.25
C HIS A 146 4.92 -20.10 1.97
N ARG A 147 4.59 -21.31 2.47
CA ARG A 147 3.36 -21.57 3.22
C ARG A 147 3.25 -20.70 4.47
N GLU A 148 4.34 -20.60 5.27
CA GLU A 148 4.40 -19.74 6.45
C GLU A 148 4.02 -18.29 6.12
N PHE A 149 4.56 -17.74 5.04
CA PHE A 149 4.30 -16.35 4.66
C PHE A 149 2.88 -16.17 4.11
N ILE A 150 2.38 -17.09 3.29
CA ILE A 150 0.99 -17.04 2.79
C ILE A 150 -0.02 -17.12 3.95
N ASP A 151 0.21 -17.98 4.93
CA ASP A 151 -0.63 -18.09 6.12
C ASP A 151 -0.61 -16.79 6.93
N TRP A 152 0.58 -16.18 7.09
CA TRP A 152 0.70 -14.91 7.79
C TRP A 152 0.03 -13.78 7.01
N PHE A 153 0.24 -13.63 5.71
CA PHE A 153 -0.42 -12.63 4.89
C PHE A 153 -1.95 -12.77 4.95
N SER A 154 -2.45 -14.00 4.93
CA SER A 154 -3.89 -14.27 5.02
C SER A 154 -4.47 -13.83 6.38
N SER A 155 -3.66 -13.78 7.44
CA SER A 155 -4.07 -13.33 8.78
C SER A 155 -4.09 -11.82 8.94
N LEU A 156 -3.50 -11.07 7.99
CA LEU A 156 -3.43 -9.61 8.08
C LEU A 156 -4.77 -8.95 7.71
N PRO A 157 -5.14 -7.84 8.38
CA PRO A 157 -6.31 -7.06 8.01
C PRO A 157 -6.06 -6.25 6.73
N LEU A 158 -7.13 -5.89 6.02
CA LEU A 158 -7.05 -5.01 4.84
C LEU A 158 -6.85 -3.53 5.19
N TRP A 159 -7.21 -3.12 6.38
CA TRP A 159 -7.05 -1.75 6.88
C TRP A 159 -6.92 -1.76 8.40
N LEU A 160 -6.45 -0.63 8.93
CA LEU A 160 -6.32 -0.41 10.37
C LEU A 160 -7.05 0.89 10.76
N GLU A 161 -7.77 0.86 11.87
CA GLU A 161 -8.20 2.05 12.59
C GLU A 161 -7.44 2.10 13.91
N LEU A 162 -6.64 3.15 14.09
CA LEU A 162 -5.77 3.36 15.22
C LEU A 162 -6.34 4.45 16.12
N GLN A 163 -6.16 4.29 17.42
CA GLN A 163 -6.59 5.28 18.41
C GLN A 163 -5.46 5.58 19.37
N LEU A 164 -5.19 6.87 19.57
CA LEU A 164 -4.24 7.40 20.54
C LEU A 164 -4.97 8.43 21.43
N GLY A 165 -5.36 8.05 22.64
CA GLY A 165 -6.27 8.85 23.43
C GLY A 165 -7.62 9.04 22.72
N GLU A 166 -8.00 10.28 22.43
CA GLU A 166 -9.20 10.60 21.65
C GLU A 166 -8.93 10.75 20.14
N ALA A 167 -7.66 10.87 19.75
CA ALA A 167 -7.26 11.00 18.36
C ALA A 167 -7.37 9.65 17.62
N ARG A 168 -7.76 9.71 16.35
CA ARG A 168 -7.89 8.54 15.47
C ARG A 168 -7.10 8.72 14.20
N LEU A 169 -6.57 7.61 13.70
CA LEU A 169 -5.87 7.51 12.42
C LEU A 169 -6.38 6.28 11.66
N ARG A 170 -6.53 6.40 10.36
CA ARG A 170 -6.85 5.32 9.43
C ARG A 170 -5.63 4.99 8.59
N VAL A 171 -5.35 3.70 8.44
CA VAL A 171 -4.28 3.22 7.56
C VAL A 171 -4.86 2.17 6.63
N VAL A 172 -4.66 2.35 5.34
CA VAL A 172 -5.11 1.43 4.29
C VAL A 172 -4.09 1.48 3.16
N HIS A 173 -3.99 0.40 2.38
CA HIS A 173 -2.95 0.36 1.37
C HIS A 173 -3.10 1.46 0.30
N ALA A 174 -4.31 1.66 -0.29
CA ALA A 174 -4.48 2.66 -1.34
C ALA A 174 -5.65 3.63 -1.17
N CYS A 175 -6.83 3.20 -0.75
CA CYS A 175 -7.98 4.10 -0.67
C CYS A 175 -8.93 3.73 0.47
N TRP A 176 -9.24 4.71 1.31
CA TRP A 176 -10.31 4.58 2.30
C TRP A 176 -11.64 4.97 1.65
N HIS A 177 -12.41 3.95 1.26
CA HIS A 177 -13.70 4.12 0.61
C HIS A 177 -14.76 3.32 1.38
N GLU A 178 -15.61 4.00 2.15
CA GLU A 178 -16.53 3.35 3.12
C GLU A 178 -17.42 2.30 2.45
N GLU A 179 -18.00 2.60 1.30
CA GLU A 179 -18.87 1.65 0.58
C GLU A 179 -18.13 0.36 0.19
N SER A 180 -16.87 0.49 -0.26
CA SER A 180 -16.03 -0.68 -0.56
C SER A 180 -15.66 -1.45 0.70
N LEU A 181 -15.36 -0.74 1.79
CA LEU A 181 -15.06 -1.37 3.08
C LEU A 181 -16.28 -2.12 3.63
N ASP A 182 -17.51 -1.60 3.44
CA ASP A 182 -18.74 -2.28 3.86
C ASP A 182 -18.93 -3.59 3.09
N VAL A 183 -18.76 -3.58 1.76
CA VAL A 183 -18.81 -4.81 0.94
C VAL A 183 -17.77 -5.84 1.42
N LEU A 184 -16.54 -5.38 1.74
CA LEU A 184 -15.48 -6.29 2.21
C LEU A 184 -15.73 -6.80 3.63
N ARG A 185 -16.37 -6.03 4.52
CA ARG A 185 -16.77 -6.49 5.85
C ARG A 185 -17.74 -7.67 5.79
N GLU A 186 -18.63 -7.71 4.78
CA GLU A 186 -19.58 -8.81 4.59
C GLU A 186 -18.89 -10.14 4.25
N VAL A 187 -17.86 -10.11 3.40
CA VAL A 187 -17.11 -11.33 3.00
C VAL A 187 -15.95 -11.66 3.94
N MET A 188 -15.54 -10.70 4.76
CA MET A 188 -14.45 -10.85 5.74
C MET A 188 -14.91 -10.40 7.14
N PRO A 189 -15.89 -11.06 7.74
CA PRO A 189 -16.47 -10.62 9.01
C PRO A 189 -15.47 -10.63 10.17
N HIS A 190 -14.37 -11.38 10.02
CA HIS A 190 -13.28 -11.44 10.99
C HIS A 190 -12.08 -10.55 10.62
N GLY A 191 -12.20 -9.75 9.55
CA GLY A 191 -11.18 -8.79 9.12
C GLY A 191 -9.93 -9.39 8.48
N HIS A 192 -9.92 -10.72 8.16
CA HIS A 192 -8.79 -11.39 7.52
C HIS A 192 -9.24 -12.26 6.33
N LEU A 193 -8.31 -12.64 5.47
CA LEU A 193 -8.57 -13.38 4.24
C LEU A 193 -8.76 -14.88 4.53
N THR A 194 -10.00 -15.37 4.45
CA THR A 194 -10.27 -16.82 4.32
C THR A 194 -10.16 -17.25 2.86
N THR A 195 -10.04 -18.53 2.60
CA THR A 195 -10.07 -19.07 1.22
C THR A 195 -11.31 -18.60 0.46
N GLU A 196 -12.48 -18.62 1.11
CA GLU A 196 -13.76 -18.18 0.54
C GLU A 196 -13.74 -16.70 0.21
N ALA A 197 -13.17 -15.87 1.09
CA ALA A 197 -13.03 -14.43 0.85
C ALA A 197 -12.09 -14.15 -0.34
N VAL A 198 -10.96 -14.87 -0.45
CA VAL A 198 -10.03 -14.74 -1.58
C VAL A 198 -10.71 -15.17 -2.89
N VAL A 199 -11.49 -16.26 -2.89
CA VAL A 199 -12.26 -16.68 -4.07
C VAL A 199 -13.29 -15.61 -4.44
N ALA A 200 -14.09 -15.10 -3.51
CA ALA A 200 -15.13 -14.09 -3.76
C ALA A 200 -14.53 -12.81 -4.34
N THR A 201 -13.46 -12.29 -3.72
CA THR A 201 -12.76 -11.08 -4.16
C THR A 201 -11.92 -11.27 -5.44
N SER A 202 -11.76 -12.51 -5.91
CA SER A 202 -11.10 -12.83 -7.18
C SER A 202 -12.06 -12.97 -8.35
N VAL A 203 -13.37 -13.09 -8.12
CA VAL A 203 -14.38 -13.17 -9.19
C VAL A 203 -14.48 -11.83 -9.89
N ARG A 204 -13.99 -11.76 -11.12
CA ARG A 204 -13.98 -10.51 -11.89
C ARG A 204 -15.37 -9.95 -12.10
N CYS A 205 -15.47 -8.63 -12.03
CA CYS A 205 -16.71 -7.87 -12.16
C CYS A 205 -17.69 -7.99 -10.97
N SER A 206 -17.42 -8.83 -9.96
CA SER A 206 -18.22 -8.87 -8.73
C SER A 206 -18.09 -7.57 -7.91
N PRO A 207 -19.05 -7.27 -7.05
CA PRO A 207 -18.91 -6.15 -6.10
C PRO A 207 -17.68 -6.29 -5.20
N GLU A 208 -17.37 -7.49 -4.71
CA GLU A 208 -16.25 -7.80 -3.83
C GLU A 208 -14.90 -7.57 -4.54
N TYR A 209 -14.79 -8.02 -5.79
CA TYR A 209 -13.60 -7.74 -6.61
C TYR A 209 -13.37 -6.24 -6.78
N LYS A 210 -14.43 -5.49 -7.16
CA LYS A 210 -14.34 -4.05 -7.36
C LYS A 210 -13.99 -3.31 -6.07
N ALA A 211 -14.59 -3.72 -4.96
CA ALA A 211 -14.32 -3.16 -3.65
C ALA A 211 -12.86 -3.36 -3.25
N LEU A 212 -12.32 -4.58 -3.44
CA LEU A 212 -10.93 -4.89 -3.15
C LEU A 212 -9.95 -4.09 -4.04
N GLU A 213 -10.24 -3.99 -5.36
CA GLU A 213 -9.42 -3.19 -6.28
C GLU A 213 -9.36 -1.71 -5.84
N ILE A 214 -10.48 -1.15 -5.34
CA ILE A 214 -10.50 0.23 -4.81
C ILE A 214 -9.65 0.34 -3.56
N VAL A 215 -9.80 -0.56 -2.60
CA VAL A 215 -9.12 -0.50 -1.31
C VAL A 215 -7.60 -0.73 -1.46
N LEU A 216 -7.19 -1.66 -2.33
CA LEU A 216 -5.78 -2.04 -2.51
C LEU A 216 -5.07 -1.34 -3.67
N LYS A 217 -5.79 -0.68 -4.59
CA LYS A 217 -5.16 -0.03 -5.76
C LYS A 217 -5.71 1.36 -6.06
N GLY A 218 -6.70 1.80 -5.31
CA GLY A 218 -7.37 3.08 -5.53
C GLY A 218 -8.42 3.04 -6.65
N PRO A 219 -9.40 3.92 -6.61
CA PRO A 219 -10.42 4.04 -7.65
C PRO A 219 -9.82 4.54 -8.96
N GLU A 220 -10.48 4.21 -10.07
CA GLU A 220 -10.10 4.65 -11.40
C GLU A 220 -11.14 5.61 -11.97
N ILE A 221 -10.67 6.59 -12.74
CA ILE A 221 -11.50 7.50 -13.52
C ILE A 221 -11.41 7.13 -15.00
N ASP A 222 -12.58 7.09 -15.66
CA ASP A 222 -12.66 6.88 -17.10
C ASP A 222 -12.25 8.17 -17.84
N MET A 223 -11.40 8.05 -18.85
CA MET A 223 -10.90 9.18 -19.62
C MET A 223 -11.64 9.36 -20.96
N GLY A 224 -12.73 8.62 -21.17
CA GLY A 224 -13.48 8.65 -22.43
C GLY A 224 -12.67 8.13 -23.61
N ASP A 225 -12.55 8.95 -24.66
CA ASP A 225 -11.78 8.59 -25.87
C ASP A 225 -10.27 8.77 -25.70
N ILE A 226 -9.83 9.30 -24.55
CA ILE A 226 -8.40 9.51 -24.27
C ILE A 226 -7.82 8.22 -23.69
N TRP A 227 -6.64 7.82 -24.18
CA TRP A 227 -5.92 6.67 -23.67
C TRP A 227 -4.41 6.82 -23.83
N TYR A 228 -3.66 6.07 -23.04
CA TYR A 228 -2.20 6.05 -23.08
C TYR A 228 -1.68 4.62 -23.06
N LEU A 229 -0.43 4.43 -23.48
CA LEU A 229 0.32 3.19 -23.27
C LEU A 229 1.02 3.28 -21.90
N ASP A 230 0.82 2.26 -21.06
CA ASP A 230 1.61 2.11 -19.84
C ASP A 230 3.06 1.70 -20.16
N HIS A 231 3.93 1.62 -19.16
CA HIS A 231 5.33 1.24 -19.33
C HIS A 231 5.50 -0.12 -20.06
N GLY A 232 4.56 -1.04 -19.94
CA GLY A 232 4.53 -2.34 -20.61
C GLY A 232 3.89 -2.30 -22.02
N GLY A 233 3.57 -1.11 -22.55
CA GLY A 233 2.90 -0.96 -23.85
C GLY A 233 1.42 -1.36 -23.86
N THR A 234 0.79 -1.50 -22.68
CA THR A 234 -0.64 -1.85 -22.60
C THR A 234 -1.49 -0.58 -22.70
N PRO A 235 -2.51 -0.55 -23.60
CA PRO A 235 -3.45 0.57 -23.69
C PRO A 235 -4.27 0.73 -22.40
N ARG A 236 -4.35 1.97 -21.90
CA ARG A 236 -5.09 2.36 -20.71
C ARG A 236 -6.09 3.45 -21.02
N HIS A 237 -7.37 3.17 -20.85
CA HIS A 237 -8.50 4.10 -21.01
C HIS A 237 -8.95 4.71 -19.68
N LYS A 238 -8.36 4.24 -18.57
CA LYS A 238 -8.63 4.70 -17.21
C LYS A 238 -7.33 5.09 -16.55
N ALA A 239 -7.41 6.08 -15.67
CA ALA A 239 -6.32 6.51 -14.80
C ALA A 239 -6.70 6.35 -13.33
N ARG A 240 -5.73 6.27 -12.42
CA ARG A 240 -6.01 6.34 -10.99
C ARG A 240 -6.60 7.69 -10.65
N LEU A 241 -7.58 7.70 -9.74
CA LEU A 241 -8.26 8.90 -9.30
C LEU A 241 -7.56 9.50 -8.07
N ARG A 242 -7.34 10.80 -8.06
CA ARG A 242 -6.97 11.55 -6.84
C ARG A 242 -8.19 11.70 -5.93
N TRP A 243 -8.59 10.62 -5.30
CA TRP A 243 -9.78 10.55 -4.42
C TRP A 243 -9.68 11.45 -3.17
N TRP A 244 -8.48 11.88 -2.83
CA TRP A 244 -8.20 12.82 -1.74
C TRP A 244 -8.40 14.29 -2.10
N ASP A 245 -8.44 14.65 -3.41
CA ASP A 245 -8.72 16.03 -3.84
C ASP A 245 -10.23 16.25 -3.89
N THR A 246 -10.76 16.84 -2.82
CA THR A 246 -12.19 17.13 -2.68
C THR A 246 -12.63 18.38 -3.42
N THR A 247 -11.70 19.12 -4.04
CA THR A 247 -11.96 20.40 -4.71
C THR A 247 -11.87 20.35 -6.23
N ALA A 248 -11.08 19.45 -6.77
CA ALA A 248 -10.90 19.30 -8.21
C ALA A 248 -12.20 18.84 -8.88
N THR A 249 -12.52 19.43 -10.03
CA THR A 249 -13.73 19.14 -10.81
C THR A 249 -13.44 18.77 -12.26
N THR A 250 -12.17 18.68 -12.63
CA THR A 250 -11.73 18.43 -14.01
C THR A 250 -10.81 17.23 -14.12
N LEU A 251 -10.79 16.60 -15.29
CA LEU A 251 -10.05 15.36 -15.56
C LEU A 251 -8.54 15.52 -15.34
N ASP A 252 -7.95 16.60 -15.81
CA ASP A 252 -6.52 16.92 -15.66
C ASP A 252 -6.08 16.99 -14.19
N ARG A 253 -6.98 17.44 -13.32
CA ARG A 253 -6.71 17.55 -11.88
C ARG A 253 -6.97 16.25 -11.12
N LEU A 254 -7.94 15.46 -11.57
CA LEU A 254 -8.38 14.24 -10.88
C LEU A 254 -7.64 12.99 -11.31
N ALA A 255 -7.21 12.91 -12.58
CA ALA A 255 -6.53 11.72 -13.09
C ALA A 255 -5.02 11.75 -12.77
N LEU A 256 -4.51 10.62 -12.27
CA LEU A 256 -3.09 10.35 -12.10
C LEU A 256 -2.57 9.63 -13.34
N ILE A 257 -1.83 10.35 -14.19
CA ILE A 257 -1.15 9.76 -15.34
C ILE A 257 0.29 9.43 -14.93
N PRO A 258 0.75 8.17 -15.11
CA PRO A 258 2.13 7.82 -14.81
C PRO A 258 3.12 8.64 -15.67
N GLY A 259 4.22 9.10 -15.09
CA GLY A 259 5.21 9.90 -15.82
C GLY A 259 5.87 9.20 -17.03
N ARG A 260 5.79 7.85 -17.07
CA ARG A 260 6.25 7.03 -18.21
C ARG A 260 5.13 6.68 -19.21
N ALA A 261 3.95 7.26 -19.08
CA ALA A 261 2.87 7.10 -20.04
C ALA A 261 3.29 7.63 -21.41
N ARG A 262 2.91 6.93 -22.47
CA ARG A 262 3.25 7.27 -23.86
C ARG A 262 2.00 7.34 -24.72
N THR A 263 2.08 8.11 -25.81
CA THR A 263 1.10 8.03 -26.89
C THR A 263 1.29 6.75 -27.71
N PRO A 264 0.36 6.39 -28.59
CA PRO A 264 0.54 5.26 -29.53
C PRO A 264 1.80 5.37 -30.40
N GLU A 265 2.26 6.59 -30.66
CA GLU A 265 3.44 6.90 -31.45
C GLU A 265 4.74 6.82 -30.63
N GLY A 266 4.63 6.56 -29.31
CA GLY A 266 5.78 6.43 -28.40
C GLY A 266 6.23 7.75 -27.75
N GLU A 267 5.59 8.87 -28.08
CA GLU A 267 5.90 10.18 -27.50
C GLU A 267 5.42 10.30 -26.04
N PRO A 268 6.01 11.18 -25.22
CA PRO A 268 5.49 11.48 -23.88
C PRO A 268 4.01 11.84 -23.93
N PHE A 269 3.23 11.27 -23.02
CA PHE A 269 1.80 11.52 -22.98
C PHE A 269 1.52 12.99 -22.62
N PRO A 270 0.72 13.73 -23.44
CA PRO A 270 0.46 15.14 -23.20
C PRO A 270 -0.42 15.37 -21.96
N PRO A 271 -0.41 16.59 -21.39
CA PRO A 271 -1.35 16.96 -20.33
C PRO A 271 -2.80 16.72 -20.76
N LEU A 272 -3.60 16.21 -19.82
CA LEU A 272 -5.01 15.99 -20.05
C LEU A 272 -5.78 17.32 -20.18
N PRO A 273 -6.87 17.36 -20.95
CA PRO A 273 -7.73 18.52 -21.04
C PRO A 273 -8.47 18.77 -19.72
N ALA A 274 -8.77 20.03 -19.40
CA ALA A 274 -9.58 20.44 -18.27
C ALA A 274 -11.08 20.13 -18.52
N THR A 275 -11.40 18.88 -18.82
CA THR A 275 -12.77 18.40 -19.06
C THR A 275 -13.49 18.23 -17.72
N PRO A 276 -14.70 18.81 -17.55
CA PRO A 276 -15.50 18.61 -16.36
C PRO A 276 -15.81 17.13 -16.13
N VAL A 277 -15.69 16.69 -14.88
CA VAL A 277 -15.95 15.33 -14.43
C VAL A 277 -17.18 15.32 -13.54
N GLY A 278 -18.06 14.33 -13.71
CA GLY A 278 -19.21 14.11 -12.84
C GLY A 278 -18.81 13.66 -11.42
N GLU A 279 -19.75 13.05 -10.72
CA GLU A 279 -19.52 12.53 -9.39
C GLU A 279 -18.51 11.37 -9.42
N VAL A 280 -17.51 11.42 -8.53
CA VAL A 280 -16.48 10.41 -8.36
C VAL A 280 -16.21 10.17 -6.87
N PRO A 281 -15.70 8.99 -6.49
CA PRO A 281 -15.33 8.69 -5.10
C PRO A 281 -14.37 9.74 -4.52
N ARG A 282 -14.67 10.24 -3.31
CA ARG A 282 -13.84 11.22 -2.60
C ARG A 282 -13.85 10.94 -1.11
N TYR A 283 -12.79 11.34 -0.44
CA TYR A 283 -12.71 11.25 1.00
C TYR A 283 -13.14 12.56 1.67
N HIS A 284 -14.28 12.54 2.33
CA HIS A 284 -14.83 13.67 3.08
C HIS A 284 -14.79 13.45 4.60
N GLY A 285 -14.10 12.41 5.06
CA GLY A 285 -14.00 12.10 6.49
C GLY A 285 -13.07 13.06 7.25
N ASP A 286 -13.32 13.18 8.55
CA ASP A 286 -12.53 14.02 9.46
C ASP A 286 -11.31 13.29 10.03
N VAL A 287 -11.26 11.96 9.97
CA VAL A 287 -10.15 11.17 10.47
C VAL A 287 -9.01 11.15 9.44
N PRO A 288 -7.77 11.49 9.82
CA PRO A 288 -6.63 11.37 8.90
C PRO A 288 -6.45 9.95 8.35
N VAL A 289 -6.01 9.84 7.09
CA VAL A 289 -5.73 8.58 6.40
C VAL A 289 -4.30 8.58 5.89
N LEU A 290 -3.53 7.55 6.22
CA LEU A 290 -2.22 7.30 5.65
C LEU A 290 -2.28 6.08 4.72
N VAL A 291 -1.63 6.22 3.54
CA VAL A 291 -1.64 5.21 2.48
C VAL A 291 -0.22 4.93 1.95
N GLY A 292 -0.06 3.82 1.23
CA GLY A 292 1.07 3.48 0.38
C GLY A 292 0.74 3.59 -1.11
N HIS A 293 1.22 2.68 -1.93
CA HIS A 293 0.78 2.32 -3.29
C HIS A 293 1.08 3.32 -4.44
N TYR A 294 1.10 4.63 -4.21
CA TYR A 294 0.99 5.64 -5.29
C TYR A 294 2.30 6.03 -5.97
N TRP A 295 3.44 5.46 -5.58
CA TRP A 295 4.73 5.63 -6.25
C TRP A 295 5.13 7.10 -6.40
N GLU A 296 4.98 7.86 -5.33
CA GLU A 296 5.35 9.27 -5.31
C GLU A 296 6.85 9.46 -5.50
N LYS A 297 7.23 10.68 -5.82
CA LYS A 297 8.63 11.11 -5.91
C LYS A 297 8.90 12.14 -4.83
N ALA A 298 10.16 12.15 -4.32
CA ALA A 298 10.62 13.25 -3.49
C ALA A 298 10.55 14.60 -4.24
N PRO A 299 10.32 15.74 -3.56
CA PRO A 299 10.20 15.86 -2.11
C PRO A 299 8.87 15.33 -1.57
N VAL A 300 8.88 14.91 -0.29
CA VAL A 300 7.68 14.41 0.38
C VAL A 300 6.64 15.50 0.56
N ASN A 301 5.37 15.16 0.30
CA ASN A 301 4.26 16.08 0.48
C ASN A 301 2.99 15.33 0.91
N VAL A 302 2.25 15.93 1.86
CA VAL A 302 0.89 15.46 2.13
C VAL A 302 -0.03 15.79 0.95
N TYR A 303 -0.99 14.93 0.67
CA TYR A 303 -2.00 15.19 -0.37
C TYR A 303 -3.02 16.27 0.05
N GLY A 304 -3.09 16.53 1.34
CA GLY A 304 -3.98 17.51 1.94
C GLY A 304 -4.03 17.31 3.45
N PRO A 305 -4.87 18.07 4.16
CA PRO A 305 -4.90 18.05 5.63
C PRO A 305 -5.35 16.69 6.22
N ARG A 306 -5.91 15.81 5.41
CA ARG A 306 -6.49 14.53 5.86
C ARG A 306 -5.90 13.29 5.20
N VAL A 307 -5.11 13.43 4.15
CA VAL A 307 -4.55 12.27 3.44
C VAL A 307 -3.08 12.50 3.11
N ALA A 308 -2.25 11.49 3.36
CA ALA A 308 -0.85 11.49 2.97
C ALA A 308 -0.40 10.08 2.53
N SER A 309 0.54 10.02 1.60
CA SER A 309 1.20 8.79 1.17
C SER A 309 2.55 8.64 1.84
N THR A 310 2.92 7.39 2.09
CA THR A 310 4.26 6.99 2.55
C THR A 310 5.04 6.18 1.50
N ASP A 311 4.44 5.89 0.32
CA ASP A 311 5.14 5.25 -0.79
C ASP A 311 5.84 6.30 -1.66
N TYR A 312 7.17 6.31 -1.61
CA TYR A 312 8.04 7.19 -2.40
C TYR A 312 8.97 6.40 -3.31
N SER A 313 8.42 5.34 -3.92
CA SER A 313 9.07 4.58 -4.99
C SER A 313 10.41 3.94 -4.59
N LEU A 314 10.55 3.45 -3.35
CA LEU A 314 11.77 2.78 -2.88
C LEU A 314 12.27 1.71 -3.86
N ALA A 315 11.37 0.94 -4.46
CA ALA A 315 11.70 -0.08 -5.45
C ALA A 315 12.18 0.46 -6.81
N LYS A 316 12.29 1.79 -6.95
CA LYS A 316 12.82 2.51 -8.14
C LYS A 316 13.79 3.60 -7.72
N ASP A 317 14.68 3.26 -6.80
CA ASP A 317 15.73 4.15 -6.28
C ASP A 317 15.21 5.38 -5.51
N GLY A 318 13.95 5.38 -5.10
CA GLY A 318 13.40 6.37 -4.17
C GLY A 318 13.81 6.11 -2.73
N PRO A 319 13.51 7.02 -1.81
CA PRO A 319 13.81 6.84 -0.39
C PRO A 319 12.81 5.90 0.29
N ALA A 320 13.23 5.27 1.39
CA ALA A 320 12.32 4.73 2.38
C ALA A 320 11.72 5.89 3.18
N VAL A 321 10.39 5.93 3.30
CA VAL A 321 9.66 7.03 3.91
C VAL A 321 8.75 6.52 5.00
N ALA A 322 8.68 7.27 6.10
CA ALA A 322 7.69 7.08 7.14
C ALA A 322 7.00 8.40 7.48
N TYR A 323 5.77 8.32 7.95
CA TYR A 323 5.05 9.42 8.56
C TYR A 323 4.90 9.17 10.05
N ARG A 324 5.43 10.07 10.88
CA ARG A 324 5.36 10.00 12.35
C ARG A 324 4.11 10.72 12.84
N TRP A 325 3.10 9.94 13.23
CA TRP A 325 1.83 10.47 13.73
C TRP A 325 1.81 10.50 15.27
N ASP A 326 1.53 11.66 15.83
CA ASP A 326 1.51 11.94 17.28
C ASP A 326 0.11 12.29 17.81
N GLY A 327 -0.94 12.06 17.00
CA GLY A 327 -2.34 12.35 17.38
C GLY A 327 -2.88 13.61 16.71
N GLU A 328 -2.13 14.23 15.80
CA GLU A 328 -2.60 15.40 15.07
C GLU A 328 -3.76 15.06 14.13
N GLN A 329 -4.73 15.99 14.06
CA GLN A 329 -5.88 15.91 13.17
C GLN A 329 -5.60 16.44 11.76
N THR A 330 -4.54 17.23 11.63
CA THR A 330 -4.13 17.83 10.35
C THR A 330 -2.73 17.34 10.01
N LEU A 331 -2.61 16.60 8.92
CA LEU A 331 -1.33 16.10 8.45
C LEU A 331 -0.49 17.23 7.84
N THR A 332 0.82 17.23 8.11
CA THR A 332 1.78 18.22 7.60
C THR A 332 3.09 17.55 7.18
N ASN A 333 3.87 18.23 6.35
CA ASN A 333 5.13 17.69 5.84
C ASN A 333 6.21 17.49 6.91
N ASP A 334 6.13 18.21 8.02
CA ASP A 334 7.13 18.18 9.10
C ASP A 334 7.19 16.83 9.85
N HIS A 335 6.18 15.99 9.66
CA HIS A 335 6.09 14.66 10.27
C HIS A 335 6.70 13.54 9.43
N TYR A 336 7.20 13.83 8.23
CA TYR A 336 7.87 12.82 7.41
C TYR A 336 9.29 12.56 7.88
N PHE A 337 9.67 11.27 7.86
CA PHE A 337 11.03 10.77 7.94
C PHE A 337 11.42 10.16 6.60
N VAL A 338 12.57 10.56 6.08
CA VAL A 338 13.07 10.15 4.76
C VAL A 338 14.44 9.54 4.93
N HIS A 339 14.63 8.32 4.47
CA HIS A 339 15.91 7.61 4.52
C HIS A 339 16.35 7.17 3.12
N TRP A 340 17.51 7.66 2.69
CA TRP A 340 18.12 7.30 1.42
C TRP A 340 19.19 6.21 1.60
N VAL A 341 18.97 5.03 1.03
CA VAL A 341 19.94 3.92 1.10
C VAL A 341 21.22 4.31 0.35
N GLY A 342 22.37 4.14 1.02
CA GLY A 342 23.69 4.44 0.43
C GLY A 342 24.05 5.94 0.35
N HIS A 343 23.24 6.83 0.89
CA HIS A 343 23.49 8.28 0.91
C HIS A 343 23.44 8.85 2.33
N PRO A 344 24.39 8.50 3.23
CA PRO A 344 24.42 9.05 4.58
C PRO A 344 24.58 10.58 4.52
N GLY A 345 23.67 11.31 5.15
CA GLY A 345 23.63 12.79 5.16
C GLY A 345 22.58 13.42 4.25
N ARG A 346 21.77 12.61 3.53
CA ARG A 346 20.57 13.07 2.83
C ARG A 346 19.28 12.93 3.65
N ASP A 347 19.36 12.29 4.79
CA ASP A 347 18.20 11.92 5.61
C ASP A 347 17.43 13.14 6.18
N ASP A 348 18.05 14.34 6.17
CA ASP A 348 17.48 15.57 6.76
C ASP A 348 17.01 16.60 5.72
N VAL A 349 17.06 16.30 4.42
CA VAL A 349 16.78 17.32 3.40
C VAL A 349 15.59 16.91 2.54
N ALA A 350 14.47 17.59 2.76
CA ALA A 350 13.48 17.83 1.72
C ALA A 350 14.11 18.80 0.70
N ASP A 351 15.13 18.38 -0.06
CA ASP A 351 15.79 19.22 -1.05
C ASP A 351 15.00 19.24 -2.36
N PRO A 352 14.45 20.41 -2.76
CA PRO A 352 13.69 20.54 -4.00
C PRO A 352 14.54 20.74 -5.26
N GLY A 353 15.86 20.54 -5.22
CA GLY A 353 16.68 20.88 -6.37
C GLY A 353 17.94 20.04 -6.52
N GLU A 354 17.89 19.07 -7.39
CA GLU A 354 18.93 18.45 -8.22
C GLU A 354 18.70 16.93 -8.39
N LEU A 355 17.59 16.58 -9.04
CA LEU A 355 17.58 15.37 -9.86
C LEU A 355 17.59 15.84 -11.30
N GLY A 356 18.80 15.85 -11.87
CA GLY A 356 19.00 16.12 -13.28
C GLY A 356 18.12 15.23 -14.16
N ASP A 357 17.71 15.78 -15.28
CA ASP A 357 17.03 15.12 -16.40
C ASP A 357 17.93 14.05 -17.09
N ASP A 358 18.56 13.17 -16.34
CA ASP A 358 19.38 12.08 -16.88
C ASP A 358 18.74 10.73 -16.56
N ASP A 359 17.66 10.42 -17.27
CA ASP A 359 17.25 9.03 -17.56
C ASP A 359 16.38 9.00 -18.82
N ALA A 360 16.99 9.44 -19.94
CA ALA A 360 16.58 9.06 -21.28
C ALA A 360 17.46 7.90 -21.75
N ALA A 361 17.08 6.66 -21.43
CA ALA A 361 17.49 5.45 -22.13
C ALA A 361 16.53 4.30 -21.84
#